data_3e7a965464a378263ffe546ca8f4d430
#
_entry.id   3e7a965464a378263ffe546ca8f4d430
#
_cell.length_a   1.000
_cell.length_b   1.000
_cell.length_c   1.000
_cell.angle_alpha   90.00
_cell.angle_beta   90.00
_cell.angle_gamma   90.00
#
_symmetry.space_group_name_H-M   'P 1'
#
loop_
_entity.id
_entity.type
_entity.pdbx_description
1 polymer ?
#
loop_
_entity_poly.entity_id
_entity_poly.type
_entity_poly.pdbx_seq_one_letter_code
_entity_poly.pdbx_strand_id
1 'polypeptide(L)'
;MKRHYALWLFALLLGTAGTAGAITRQQLSSYAASLKGKKKAELKTALYQLMNSGKKVLSYGSGSAGTWWGFYVTDRDPKTNEVINRYSGEKFYFGKRGTAPAGMNIEHSFPKSWWGGSKNDAYRDLFELYPSPSDGNGDKSNYPMDVVANATIEEEGYDKIGSATHVSGKAWEPGDRFKGDFARGYMYMAVAYSNLTFKGTGLKTMQADASGYPGMLQWATDLYRAWSGQDKADSLEVARNNAVYGIQENRNLFVDFPYLCEYVWGDSVDVAFDPANALSTASDDSRYGSYTPEPPTPGDTTVVEGSYVFAKLAQAPVEAGKRYLIVASSADKLYAAKPVSLSSGKTFGYLYTDGVMDENGKITLSSDNDAYTLEEANGGFYLKDSQGRYYYQDGDYTSFTPTTSLSDADVWEFAANSDGTYTIKASDSGNVIMYSSEHRSFGNYGAGKQDGNTLPYLYEEQKKETGIDIPAVCEASSHEVYTLQGVRVGKPTRPGIYIRGGKKFVVK
;
A
#
# COMPACT_ATOMS: atom_id res chain seq x y z
N MET A 1 -44.66 -16.31 -53.04
CA MET A 1 -43.58 -16.50 -52.04
C MET A 1 -42.67 -15.30 -52.09
N LYS A 2 -42.85 -14.34 -51.15
CA LYS A 2 -41.97 -13.15 -51.01
C LYS A 2 -40.98 -13.46 -49.91
N ARG A 3 -39.69 -13.55 -50.22
CA ARG A 3 -38.60 -13.68 -49.26
C ARG A 3 -38.21 -12.29 -48.75
N HIS A 4 -38.36 -12.03 -47.45
CA HIS A 4 -37.82 -10.87 -46.78
C HIS A 4 -36.36 -11.15 -46.40
N TYR A 5 -35.44 -10.40 -46.99
CA TYR A 5 -34.06 -10.34 -46.55
C TYR A 5 -33.95 -9.26 -45.44
N ALA A 6 -33.65 -9.70 -44.23
CA ALA A 6 -33.27 -8.78 -43.15
C ALA A 6 -31.81 -8.36 -43.36
N LEU A 7 -31.60 -7.10 -43.72
CA LEU A 7 -30.27 -6.49 -43.73
C LEU A 7 -29.84 -6.24 -42.27
N TRP A 8 -28.82 -6.95 -41.83
CA TRP A 8 -28.05 -6.59 -40.64
C TRP A 8 -27.04 -5.52 -41.03
N LEU A 9 -27.29 -4.29 -40.59
CA LEU A 9 -26.30 -3.20 -40.65
C LEU A 9 -25.20 -3.52 -39.64
N PHE A 10 -24.05 -4.01 -40.07
CA PHE A 10 -22.82 -3.97 -39.31
C PHE A 10 -22.26 -2.54 -39.39
N ALA A 11 -22.44 -1.75 -38.34
CA ALA A 11 -21.73 -0.50 -38.19
C ALA A 11 -20.26 -0.79 -37.96
N LEU A 12 -19.44 -0.64 -38.98
CA LEU A 12 -18.00 -0.70 -38.93
C LEU A 12 -17.53 0.60 -38.23
N LEU A 13 -17.34 0.57 -36.91
CA LEU A 13 -16.63 1.63 -36.19
C LEU A 13 -15.13 1.49 -36.55
N LEU A 14 -14.70 2.28 -37.52
CA LEU A 14 -13.30 2.59 -37.74
C LEU A 14 -12.81 3.38 -36.51
N GLY A 15 -12.26 2.67 -35.52
CA GLY A 15 -11.59 3.26 -34.38
C GLY A 15 -10.32 3.98 -34.81
N THR A 16 -10.35 5.29 -34.84
CA THR A 16 -9.13 6.10 -34.70
C THR A 16 -8.44 5.64 -33.42
N ALA A 17 -7.14 5.36 -33.48
CA ALA A 17 -6.31 5.08 -32.31
C ALA A 17 -6.25 6.36 -31.42
N GLY A 18 -7.34 6.68 -30.78
CA GLY A 18 -7.41 7.64 -29.68
C GLY A 18 -6.83 6.97 -28.44
N THR A 19 -6.09 7.73 -27.65
CA THR A 19 -5.74 7.43 -26.27
C THR A 19 -6.95 6.76 -25.60
N ALA A 20 -6.80 5.52 -25.11
CA ALA A 20 -7.88 4.85 -24.39
C ALA A 20 -8.34 5.78 -23.28
N GLY A 21 -9.54 6.34 -23.41
CA GLY A 21 -10.10 7.29 -22.44
C GLY A 21 -10.21 6.61 -21.08
N ALA A 22 -10.05 7.39 -20.02
CA ALA A 22 -10.21 6.89 -18.67
C ALA A 22 -11.60 6.26 -18.49
N ILE A 23 -11.66 5.05 -17.93
CA ILE A 23 -12.91 4.30 -17.74
C ILE A 23 -13.77 5.00 -16.68
N THR A 24 -15.10 5.08 -16.92
CA THR A 24 -16.06 5.58 -15.93
C THR A 24 -16.54 4.46 -15.00
N ARG A 25 -17.11 4.81 -13.85
CA ARG A 25 -17.71 3.85 -12.90
C ARG A 25 -18.75 2.95 -13.56
N GLN A 26 -19.62 3.54 -14.38
CA GLN A 26 -20.63 2.76 -15.10
C GLN A 26 -20.01 1.76 -16.07
N GLN A 27 -19.03 2.17 -16.84
CA GLN A 27 -18.32 1.30 -17.77
C GLN A 27 -17.58 0.18 -17.01
N LEU A 28 -16.88 0.53 -15.93
CA LEU A 28 -16.15 -0.43 -15.10
C LEU A 28 -17.10 -1.42 -14.42
N SER A 29 -18.22 -0.94 -13.86
CA SER A 29 -19.24 -1.81 -13.27
C SER A 29 -19.86 -2.76 -14.30
N SER A 30 -20.07 -2.29 -15.51
CA SER A 30 -20.57 -3.13 -16.61
C SER A 30 -19.53 -4.18 -17.04
N TYR A 31 -18.25 -3.81 -17.15
CA TYR A 31 -17.15 -4.72 -17.43
C TYR A 31 -17.04 -5.81 -16.35
N ALA A 32 -17.16 -5.44 -15.08
CA ALA A 32 -17.01 -6.33 -13.93
C ALA A 32 -18.33 -6.98 -13.48
N ALA A 33 -19.42 -6.89 -14.24
CA ALA A 33 -20.76 -7.32 -13.81
C ALA A 33 -20.84 -8.79 -13.41
N SER A 34 -20.02 -9.67 -14.03
CA SER A 34 -19.96 -11.10 -13.69
C SER A 34 -19.41 -11.39 -12.29
N LEU A 35 -18.80 -10.41 -11.63
CA LEU A 35 -18.25 -10.56 -10.28
C LEU A 35 -19.29 -10.28 -9.19
N LYS A 36 -20.44 -9.71 -9.55
CA LYS A 36 -21.46 -9.31 -8.57
C LYS A 36 -21.96 -10.50 -7.76
N GLY A 37 -22.01 -10.32 -6.44
CA GLY A 37 -22.50 -11.31 -5.49
C GLY A 37 -21.50 -12.42 -5.12
N LYS A 38 -20.33 -12.46 -5.76
CA LYS A 38 -19.31 -13.49 -5.55
C LYS A 38 -18.36 -13.13 -4.41
N LYS A 39 -17.76 -14.14 -3.80
CA LYS A 39 -16.82 -14.00 -2.69
C LYS A 39 -15.80 -15.14 -2.65
N LYS A 40 -14.68 -14.94 -1.95
CA LYS A 40 -13.62 -15.97 -1.75
C LYS A 40 -13.24 -16.71 -3.04
N ALA A 41 -13.26 -18.03 -3.01
CA ALA A 41 -12.91 -18.91 -4.13
C ALA A 41 -13.79 -18.68 -5.37
N GLU A 42 -15.09 -18.40 -5.17
CA GLU A 42 -15.99 -18.10 -6.29
C GLU A 42 -15.63 -16.78 -6.99
N LEU A 43 -15.26 -15.75 -6.19
CA LEU A 43 -14.79 -14.49 -6.72
C LEU A 43 -13.46 -14.66 -7.47
N LYS A 44 -12.50 -15.40 -6.91
CA LYS A 44 -11.22 -15.71 -7.57
C LYS A 44 -11.45 -16.41 -8.92
N THR A 45 -12.35 -17.39 -8.97
CA THR A 45 -12.69 -18.11 -10.21
C THR A 45 -13.33 -17.18 -11.25
N ALA A 46 -14.25 -16.31 -10.82
CA ALA A 46 -14.90 -15.37 -11.72
C ALA A 46 -13.92 -14.30 -12.25
N LEU A 47 -12.99 -13.84 -11.41
CA LEU A 47 -11.89 -12.96 -11.81
C LEU A 47 -11.00 -13.62 -12.86
N TYR A 48 -10.60 -14.89 -12.66
CA TYR A 48 -9.85 -15.66 -13.66
C TYR A 48 -10.57 -15.68 -15.01
N GLN A 49 -11.87 -15.98 -15.01
CA GLN A 49 -12.67 -16.02 -16.23
C GLN A 49 -12.74 -14.65 -16.92
N LEU A 50 -12.98 -13.59 -16.15
CA LEU A 50 -13.11 -12.24 -16.68
C LEU A 50 -11.79 -11.71 -17.23
N MET A 51 -10.68 -11.84 -16.48
CA MET A 51 -9.35 -11.37 -16.88
C MET A 51 -8.81 -12.10 -18.12
N ASN A 52 -9.32 -13.28 -18.43
CA ASN A 52 -8.95 -14.06 -19.62
C ASN A 52 -9.96 -13.97 -20.76
N SER A 53 -11.13 -13.38 -20.56
CA SER A 53 -12.16 -13.26 -21.58
C SER A 53 -11.76 -12.24 -22.65
N GLY A 54 -11.51 -12.71 -23.87
CA GLY A 54 -11.14 -11.86 -24.99
C GLY A 54 -9.73 -11.27 -24.93
N LYS A 55 -8.93 -11.65 -23.93
CA LYS A 55 -7.56 -11.16 -23.75
C LYS A 55 -6.70 -11.43 -24.97
N LYS A 56 -5.91 -10.43 -25.36
CA LYS A 56 -4.88 -10.50 -26.40
C LYS A 56 -3.53 -10.18 -25.80
N VAL A 57 -2.48 -10.79 -26.29
CA VAL A 57 -1.11 -10.46 -25.88
C VAL A 57 -0.26 -10.15 -27.09
N LEU A 58 0.72 -9.25 -26.90
CA LEU A 58 1.67 -8.91 -27.96
C LEU A 58 2.69 -10.03 -28.17
N SER A 59 3.40 -9.99 -29.29
CA SER A 59 4.61 -10.79 -29.46
C SER A 59 5.70 -10.32 -28.50
N TYR A 60 6.49 -11.25 -27.98
CA TYR A 60 7.61 -10.87 -27.09
C TYR A 60 8.75 -10.24 -27.89
N GLY A 61 9.30 -9.14 -27.38
CA GLY A 61 10.47 -8.47 -27.97
C GLY A 61 10.12 -7.22 -28.77
N SER A 62 10.98 -6.90 -29.76
CA SER A 62 10.83 -5.74 -30.64
C SER A 62 9.90 -6.02 -31.83
N GLY A 63 9.45 -4.94 -32.48
CA GLY A 63 8.60 -5.01 -33.66
C GLY A 63 7.28 -4.25 -33.51
N SER A 64 6.52 -4.14 -34.60
CA SER A 64 5.26 -3.36 -34.64
C SER A 64 4.10 -3.90 -33.79
N ALA A 65 4.21 -5.13 -33.34
CA ALA A 65 3.27 -5.77 -32.42
C ALA A 65 4.01 -6.47 -31.26
N GLY A 66 5.24 -6.01 -30.97
CA GLY A 66 6.09 -6.56 -29.90
C GLY A 66 5.90 -5.85 -28.57
N THR A 67 6.45 -6.43 -27.52
CA THR A 67 6.41 -5.87 -26.16
C THR A 67 6.94 -4.43 -26.12
N TRP A 68 8.03 -4.11 -26.83
CA TRP A 68 8.59 -2.75 -26.89
C TRP A 68 7.66 -1.75 -27.60
N TRP A 69 6.81 -2.22 -28.50
CA TRP A 69 5.74 -1.41 -29.07
C TRP A 69 4.67 -1.09 -28.02
N GLY A 70 4.35 -2.06 -27.17
CA GLY A 70 3.45 -1.89 -26.02
C GLY A 70 4.02 -0.89 -25.02
N PHE A 71 5.25 -1.08 -24.55
CA PHE A 71 5.92 -0.20 -23.59
C PHE A 71 6.01 1.26 -24.05
N TYR A 72 6.16 1.50 -25.36
CA TYR A 72 6.10 2.84 -25.90
C TYR A 72 4.76 3.55 -25.62
N VAL A 73 3.70 2.80 -25.37
CA VAL A 73 2.36 3.32 -25.02
C VAL A 73 2.16 3.32 -23.52
N THR A 74 2.58 2.27 -22.82
CA THR A 74 2.24 2.00 -21.42
C THR A 74 3.26 2.55 -20.43
N ASP A 75 4.53 2.67 -20.82
CA ASP A 75 5.65 2.95 -19.92
C ASP A 75 6.55 4.09 -20.44
N ARG A 76 5.96 5.09 -21.11
CA ARG A 76 6.66 6.26 -21.65
C ARG A 76 6.00 7.54 -21.19
N ASP A 77 6.81 8.50 -20.72
CA ASP A 77 6.35 9.86 -20.57
C ASP A 77 6.10 10.48 -21.97
N PRO A 78 4.87 10.89 -22.30
CA PRO A 78 4.55 11.38 -23.63
C PRO A 78 5.20 12.74 -23.98
N LYS A 79 5.65 13.51 -22.97
CA LYS A 79 6.26 14.84 -23.17
C LYS A 79 7.75 14.75 -23.42
N THR A 80 8.44 13.89 -22.69
CA THR A 80 9.92 13.78 -22.72
C THR A 80 10.41 12.58 -23.51
N ASN A 81 9.56 11.59 -23.80
CA ASN A 81 9.91 10.26 -24.29
C ASN A 81 10.73 9.43 -23.29
N GLU A 82 10.85 9.87 -22.04
CA GLU A 82 11.54 9.13 -20.99
C GLU A 82 10.80 7.82 -20.71
N VAL A 83 11.58 6.75 -20.48
CA VAL A 83 11.04 5.46 -20.04
C VAL A 83 10.65 5.60 -18.58
N ILE A 84 9.45 5.15 -18.24
CA ILE A 84 9.03 5.02 -16.85
C ILE A 84 9.74 3.79 -16.27
N ASN A 85 10.92 4.04 -15.70
CA ASN A 85 11.79 3.03 -15.11
C ASN A 85 11.41 2.82 -13.63
N ARG A 86 11.09 1.56 -13.24
CA ARG A 86 10.71 1.20 -11.88
C ARG A 86 11.81 0.49 -11.10
N TYR A 87 13.00 0.33 -11.72
CA TYR A 87 14.11 -0.47 -11.16
C TYR A 87 15.36 0.34 -10.84
N SER A 88 15.45 1.59 -11.36
CA SER A 88 16.56 2.49 -11.01
C SER A 88 16.23 3.95 -11.30
N GLY A 89 17.01 4.87 -10.72
CA GLY A 89 16.96 6.31 -11.03
C GLY A 89 17.56 6.68 -12.37
N GLU A 90 18.14 5.73 -13.11
CA GLU A 90 18.76 5.95 -14.39
C GLU A 90 17.72 6.29 -15.48
N LYS A 91 18.03 7.29 -16.30
CA LYS A 91 17.13 7.80 -17.33
C LYS A 91 17.41 7.16 -18.68
N PHE A 92 16.38 6.57 -19.25
CA PHE A 92 16.38 6.02 -20.62
C PHE A 92 15.29 6.70 -21.44
N TYR A 93 15.47 6.75 -22.74
CA TYR A 93 14.53 7.43 -23.64
C TYR A 93 14.14 6.53 -24.80
N PHE A 94 12.85 6.48 -25.09
CA PHE A 94 12.36 5.82 -26.28
C PHE A 94 12.73 6.61 -27.52
N GLY A 95 13.29 5.92 -28.48
CA GLY A 95 13.46 6.39 -29.84
C GLY A 95 12.28 5.97 -30.74
N LYS A 96 12.55 5.12 -31.72
CA LYS A 96 11.51 4.58 -32.62
C LYS A 96 10.60 3.61 -31.87
N ARG A 97 9.30 3.80 -32.00
CA ARG A 97 8.28 2.88 -31.40
C ARG A 97 8.54 1.43 -31.85
N GLY A 98 8.48 0.52 -30.91
CA GLY A 98 8.73 -0.90 -31.11
C GLY A 98 10.20 -1.31 -31.11
N THR A 99 11.10 -0.39 -30.72
CA THR A 99 12.53 -0.65 -30.57
C THR A 99 12.93 -0.48 -29.10
N ALA A 100 13.73 -1.41 -28.59
CA ALA A 100 14.30 -1.31 -27.25
C ALA A 100 15.24 -0.11 -27.14
N PRO A 101 15.17 0.73 -26.09
CA PRO A 101 16.26 1.63 -25.75
C PRO A 101 17.55 0.85 -25.45
N ALA A 102 18.71 1.45 -25.81
CA ALA A 102 20.00 0.83 -25.51
C ALA A 102 20.16 0.66 -23.99
N GLY A 103 20.70 -0.45 -23.55
CA GLY A 103 20.92 -0.76 -22.14
C GLY A 103 19.68 -1.30 -21.41
N MET A 104 18.53 -1.42 -22.07
CA MET A 104 17.30 -1.91 -21.45
C MET A 104 16.89 -3.32 -21.91
N ASN A 105 16.28 -4.05 -21.00
CA ASN A 105 15.69 -5.37 -21.19
C ASN A 105 14.18 -5.34 -20.89
N ILE A 106 13.50 -6.41 -21.30
CA ILE A 106 12.14 -6.73 -20.85
C ILE A 106 12.27 -7.57 -19.57
N GLU A 107 11.83 -7.02 -18.46
CA GLU A 107 11.82 -7.71 -17.17
C GLU A 107 10.48 -8.42 -16.94
N HIS A 108 10.57 -9.68 -16.52
CA HIS A 108 9.47 -10.43 -15.97
C HIS A 108 9.39 -10.15 -14.47
N SER A 109 8.58 -9.18 -14.04
CA SER A 109 8.43 -8.83 -12.62
C SER A 109 7.99 -10.03 -11.81
N PHE A 110 7.06 -10.81 -12.33
CA PHE A 110 6.68 -12.14 -11.86
C PHE A 110 7.51 -13.19 -12.63
N PRO A 111 8.53 -13.78 -12.02
CA PRO A 111 9.58 -14.49 -12.75
C PRO A 111 9.09 -15.67 -13.60
N LYS A 112 9.35 -15.64 -14.89
CA LYS A 112 8.95 -16.70 -15.84
C LYS A 112 9.44 -18.10 -15.48
N SER A 113 10.54 -18.21 -14.77
CA SER A 113 11.06 -19.50 -14.30
C SER A 113 10.13 -20.21 -13.33
N TRP A 114 9.23 -19.48 -12.67
CA TRP A 114 8.29 -20.02 -11.70
C TRP A 114 7.27 -20.97 -12.32
N TRP A 115 6.95 -20.81 -13.60
CA TRP A 115 6.14 -21.77 -14.38
C TRP A 115 6.95 -22.52 -15.45
N GLY A 116 8.29 -22.48 -15.35
CA GLY A 116 9.19 -23.20 -16.25
C GLY A 116 9.54 -22.48 -17.53
N GLY A 117 9.21 -21.19 -17.68
CA GLY A 117 9.62 -20.35 -18.79
C GLY A 117 8.90 -20.63 -20.10
N SER A 118 7.78 -21.38 -20.10
CA SER A 118 6.96 -21.61 -21.29
C SER A 118 6.48 -20.27 -21.85
N LYS A 119 6.63 -20.08 -23.18
CA LYS A 119 6.25 -18.85 -23.89
C LYS A 119 4.74 -18.79 -24.17
N ASN A 120 3.94 -18.98 -23.12
CA ASN A 120 2.49 -18.83 -23.12
C ASN A 120 2.07 -17.36 -23.00
N ASP A 121 0.80 -17.07 -22.72
CA ASP A 121 0.32 -15.70 -22.58
C ASP A 121 0.90 -15.00 -21.34
N ALA A 122 1.15 -15.72 -20.22
CA ALA A 122 1.83 -15.16 -19.06
C ALA A 122 3.20 -14.58 -19.41
N TYR A 123 3.95 -15.23 -20.29
CA TYR A 123 5.27 -14.76 -20.76
C TYR A 123 5.21 -13.44 -21.54
N ARG A 124 4.04 -12.99 -21.94
CA ARG A 124 3.85 -11.84 -22.85
C ARG A 124 2.87 -10.81 -22.32
N ASP A 125 2.38 -11.00 -21.10
CA ASP A 125 1.38 -10.13 -20.51
C ASP A 125 1.99 -8.83 -19.99
N LEU A 126 1.52 -7.69 -20.49
CA LEU A 126 2.02 -6.36 -20.09
C LEU A 126 1.75 -6.02 -18.62
N PHE A 127 0.85 -6.73 -17.93
CA PHE A 127 0.62 -6.52 -16.50
C PHE A 127 1.74 -7.08 -15.60
N GLU A 128 2.61 -7.93 -16.14
CA GLU A 128 3.78 -8.42 -15.43
C GLU A 128 5.11 -7.97 -16.06
N LEU A 129 5.09 -7.58 -17.35
CA LEU A 129 6.27 -7.14 -18.07
C LEU A 129 6.53 -5.64 -17.86
N TYR A 130 7.79 -5.28 -17.62
CA TYR A 130 8.23 -3.90 -17.50
C TYR A 130 9.55 -3.65 -18.25
N PRO A 131 9.79 -2.42 -18.76
CA PRO A 131 11.12 -2.04 -19.18
C PRO A 131 12.04 -1.91 -17.96
N SER A 132 13.21 -2.51 -18.00
CA SER A 132 14.19 -2.48 -16.93
C SER A 132 15.60 -2.30 -17.48
N PRO A 133 16.50 -1.60 -16.77
CA PRO A 133 17.93 -1.65 -17.06
C PRO A 133 18.43 -3.09 -17.07
N SER A 134 19.38 -3.39 -17.96
CA SER A 134 19.90 -4.76 -18.12
C SER A 134 20.51 -5.30 -16.82
N ASP A 135 21.21 -4.45 -16.07
CA ASP A 135 21.87 -4.81 -14.81
C ASP A 135 20.81 -5.05 -13.71
N GLY A 136 19.83 -4.14 -13.55
CA GLY A 136 18.75 -4.32 -12.59
C GLY A 136 17.92 -5.59 -12.83
N ASN A 137 17.67 -5.94 -14.11
CA ASN A 137 17.05 -7.22 -14.45
C ASN A 137 17.93 -8.41 -14.01
N GLY A 138 19.24 -8.33 -14.21
CA GLY A 138 20.19 -9.36 -13.77
C GLY A 138 20.20 -9.52 -12.25
N ASP A 139 20.25 -8.43 -11.53
CA ASP A 139 20.31 -8.39 -10.06
C ASP A 139 19.03 -8.92 -9.41
N LYS A 140 17.86 -8.50 -9.91
CA LYS A 140 16.56 -9.00 -9.44
C LYS A 140 16.41 -10.51 -9.64
N SER A 141 16.94 -11.06 -10.73
CA SER A 141 16.89 -12.50 -11.02
C SER A 141 15.48 -13.09 -10.88
N ASN A 142 15.34 -14.28 -10.27
CA ASN A 142 14.05 -14.94 -10.02
C ASN A 142 13.70 -14.99 -8.53
N TYR A 143 14.19 -14.04 -7.75
CA TYR A 143 13.91 -13.98 -6.32
C TYR A 143 12.42 -13.70 -6.07
N PRO A 144 11.86 -14.23 -4.95
CA PRO A 144 10.53 -13.83 -4.50
C PRO A 144 10.51 -12.34 -4.16
N MET A 145 9.37 -11.72 -4.36
CA MET A 145 9.12 -10.36 -3.90
C MET A 145 8.74 -10.43 -2.42
N ASP A 146 9.61 -9.90 -1.56
CA ASP A 146 9.51 -10.00 -0.10
C ASP A 146 10.24 -8.81 0.54
N VAL A 147 10.00 -8.56 1.81
CA VAL A 147 10.78 -7.59 2.60
C VAL A 147 12.23 -8.08 2.72
N VAL A 148 13.18 -7.20 2.43
CA VAL A 148 14.61 -7.48 2.53
C VAL A 148 15.15 -7.06 3.89
N ALA A 149 15.50 -8.05 4.72
CA ALA A 149 16.02 -7.80 6.06
C ALA A 149 17.45 -7.25 6.06
N ASN A 150 18.30 -7.72 5.13
CA ASN A 150 19.69 -7.25 4.98
C ASN A 150 19.98 -7.11 3.48
N ALA A 151 20.00 -5.90 2.99
CA ALA A 151 20.28 -5.60 1.60
C ALA A 151 21.77 -5.87 1.29
N THR A 152 22.02 -6.52 0.16
CA THR A 152 23.34 -6.69 -0.45
C THR A 152 23.51 -5.83 -1.70
N ILE A 153 22.39 -5.46 -2.31
CA ILE A 153 22.28 -4.50 -3.40
C ILE A 153 21.10 -3.60 -3.04
N GLU A 154 21.25 -2.30 -3.19
CA GLU A 154 20.22 -1.31 -2.97
C GLU A 154 20.34 -0.19 -3.99
N GLU A 155 19.28 0.06 -4.72
CA GLU A 155 19.10 1.23 -5.58
C GLU A 155 18.10 2.15 -4.86
N GLU A 156 18.60 3.24 -4.31
CA GLU A 156 17.84 4.11 -3.40
C GLU A 156 16.50 4.56 -4.03
N GLY A 157 15.40 4.25 -3.34
CA GLY A 157 14.04 4.60 -3.77
C GLY A 157 13.47 3.70 -4.88
N TYR A 158 14.21 2.69 -5.36
CA TYR A 158 13.77 1.82 -6.46
C TYR A 158 13.70 0.35 -6.08
N ASP A 159 14.77 -0.23 -5.53
CA ASP A 159 14.73 -1.62 -5.09
C ASP A 159 15.84 -1.99 -4.10
N LYS A 160 15.64 -3.15 -3.46
CA LYS A 160 16.63 -3.82 -2.59
C LYS A 160 16.67 -5.29 -2.92
N ILE A 161 17.89 -5.88 -2.85
CA ILE A 161 18.10 -7.31 -2.98
C ILE A 161 18.94 -7.78 -1.82
N GLY A 162 18.50 -8.81 -1.14
CA GLY A 162 19.19 -9.32 0.04
C GLY A 162 18.45 -10.47 0.69
N SER A 163 18.66 -10.67 2.00
CA SER A 163 18.02 -11.73 2.75
C SER A 163 16.51 -11.52 2.85
N ALA A 164 15.73 -12.51 2.45
CA ALA A 164 14.28 -12.50 2.56
C ALA A 164 13.83 -12.59 4.03
N THR A 165 12.70 -11.94 4.35
CA THR A 165 12.11 -11.95 5.69
C THR A 165 11.19 -13.14 5.91
N HIS A 166 10.33 -13.47 4.93
CA HIS A 166 9.31 -14.51 5.10
C HIS A 166 9.71 -15.87 4.56
N VAL A 167 10.73 -15.92 3.72
CA VAL A 167 11.22 -17.17 3.12
C VAL A 167 12.73 -17.30 3.19
N SER A 168 13.28 -18.51 3.08
CA SER A 168 14.72 -18.72 3.08
C SER A 168 15.38 -18.19 1.81
N GLY A 169 16.59 -17.62 1.93
CA GLY A 169 17.42 -17.16 0.81
C GLY A 169 17.22 -15.69 0.48
N LYS A 170 17.46 -15.33 -0.77
CA LYS A 170 17.34 -13.93 -1.24
C LYS A 170 15.93 -13.58 -1.65
N ALA A 171 15.60 -12.30 -1.50
CA ALA A 171 14.42 -11.63 -2.01
C ALA A 171 14.78 -10.38 -2.80
N TRP A 172 13.81 -9.90 -3.54
CA TRP A 172 13.76 -8.59 -4.13
C TRP A 172 12.61 -7.79 -3.49
N GLU A 173 12.89 -6.58 -3.04
CA GLU A 173 11.92 -5.65 -2.48
C GLU A 173 11.86 -4.41 -3.36
N PRO A 174 10.72 -4.07 -3.99
CA PRO A 174 10.58 -2.83 -4.76
C PRO A 174 10.64 -1.60 -3.86
N GLY A 175 11.03 -0.46 -4.45
CA GLY A 175 10.97 0.83 -3.75
C GLY A 175 9.55 1.18 -3.32
N ASP A 176 9.42 1.94 -2.24
CA ASP A 176 8.15 2.21 -1.55
C ASP A 176 7.05 2.72 -2.48
N ARG A 177 7.41 3.57 -3.44
CA ARG A 177 6.49 4.14 -4.44
C ARG A 177 6.01 3.17 -5.52
N PHE A 178 6.50 1.93 -5.53
CA PHE A 178 6.15 0.90 -6.51
C PHE A 178 5.73 -0.43 -5.86
N LYS A 179 5.76 -0.49 -4.53
CA LYS A 179 5.36 -1.70 -3.79
C LYS A 179 3.94 -2.13 -4.13
N GLY A 180 3.01 -1.17 -4.19
CA GLY A 180 1.63 -1.40 -4.57
C GLY A 180 1.47 -1.82 -6.02
N ASP A 181 2.16 -1.14 -6.96
CA ASP A 181 2.14 -1.47 -8.39
C ASP A 181 2.50 -2.95 -8.61
N PHE A 182 3.64 -3.37 -8.04
CA PHE A 182 4.10 -4.76 -8.18
C PHE A 182 3.21 -5.74 -7.41
N ALA A 183 2.72 -5.38 -6.22
CA ALA A 183 1.81 -6.23 -5.45
C ALA A 183 0.50 -6.50 -6.23
N ARG A 184 -0.11 -5.47 -6.82
CA ARG A 184 -1.30 -5.61 -7.68
C ARG A 184 -0.99 -6.39 -8.97
N GLY A 185 0.22 -6.26 -9.51
CA GLY A 185 0.70 -7.09 -10.61
C GLY A 185 0.82 -8.57 -10.24
N TYR A 186 1.39 -8.88 -9.06
CA TYR A 186 1.51 -10.25 -8.55
C TYR A 186 0.14 -10.86 -8.23
N MET A 187 -0.77 -10.11 -7.62
CA MET A 187 -2.16 -10.54 -7.39
C MET A 187 -2.90 -10.82 -8.70
N TYR A 188 -2.68 -9.99 -9.72
CA TYR A 188 -3.20 -10.23 -11.07
C TYR A 188 -2.67 -11.57 -11.64
N MET A 189 -1.35 -11.79 -11.59
CA MET A 189 -0.72 -13.01 -12.08
C MET A 189 -1.22 -14.27 -11.35
N ALA A 190 -1.38 -14.18 -10.03
CA ALA A 190 -1.88 -15.28 -9.20
C ALA A 190 -3.33 -15.66 -9.52
N VAL A 191 -4.11 -14.75 -10.08
CA VAL A 191 -5.50 -14.99 -10.51
C VAL A 191 -5.56 -15.30 -11.99
N ALA A 192 -5.08 -14.40 -12.85
CA ALA A 192 -5.21 -14.54 -14.32
C ALA A 192 -4.48 -15.76 -14.89
N TYR A 193 -3.48 -16.26 -14.16
CA TYR A 193 -2.68 -17.41 -14.55
C TYR A 193 -2.65 -18.51 -13.49
N SER A 194 -3.72 -18.60 -12.70
CA SER A 194 -3.88 -19.65 -11.68
C SER A 194 -3.87 -21.08 -12.25
N ASN A 195 -4.11 -21.24 -13.54
CA ASN A 195 -4.05 -22.53 -14.24
C ASN A 195 -2.62 -23.02 -14.55
N LEU A 196 -1.58 -22.23 -14.22
CA LEU A 196 -0.19 -22.66 -14.37
C LEU A 196 0.26 -23.51 -13.17
N THR A 197 1.15 -24.47 -13.45
CA THR A 197 1.85 -25.22 -12.41
C THR A 197 3.12 -24.47 -12.01
N PHE A 198 3.19 -24.06 -10.77
CA PHE A 198 4.36 -23.34 -10.22
C PHE A 198 5.39 -24.32 -9.66
N LYS A 199 6.67 -23.95 -9.75
CA LYS A 199 7.81 -24.77 -9.33
C LYS A 199 9.03 -23.96 -8.91
N GLY A 200 10.00 -24.63 -8.35
CA GLY A 200 11.28 -24.02 -7.95
C GLY A 200 11.08 -22.84 -6.98
N THR A 201 11.70 -21.71 -7.28
CA THR A 201 11.59 -20.49 -6.45
C THR A 201 10.16 -19.99 -6.34
N GLY A 202 9.30 -20.24 -7.35
CA GLY A 202 7.89 -19.85 -7.32
C GLY A 202 7.09 -20.48 -6.18
N LEU A 203 7.51 -21.65 -5.67
CA LEU A 203 6.86 -22.30 -4.52
C LEU A 203 7.09 -21.55 -3.20
N LYS A 204 7.95 -20.55 -3.18
CA LYS A 204 8.11 -19.66 -2.02
C LYS A 204 7.00 -18.60 -1.91
N THR A 205 6.25 -18.38 -3.00
CA THR A 205 5.18 -17.39 -3.09
C THR A 205 3.84 -18.02 -3.47
N MET A 206 3.86 -19.00 -4.36
CA MET A 206 2.68 -19.64 -4.95
C MET A 206 2.52 -21.07 -4.47
N GLN A 207 1.27 -21.54 -4.42
CA GLN A 207 1.00 -22.97 -4.34
C GLN A 207 1.39 -23.64 -5.69
N ALA A 208 1.82 -24.88 -5.65
CA ALA A 208 2.21 -25.62 -6.87
C ALA A 208 1.07 -25.68 -7.89
N ASP A 209 -0.15 -25.95 -7.42
CA ASP A 209 -1.41 -25.78 -8.15
C ASP A 209 -2.15 -24.57 -7.58
N ALA A 210 -2.10 -23.45 -8.30
CA ALA A 210 -2.75 -22.23 -7.91
C ALA A 210 -4.19 -22.10 -8.42
N SER A 211 -4.72 -23.10 -9.13
CA SER A 211 -6.12 -23.11 -9.61
C SER A 211 -7.13 -23.13 -8.45
N GLY A 212 -6.74 -23.77 -7.35
CA GLY A 212 -7.49 -23.73 -6.11
C GLY A 212 -7.41 -22.38 -5.39
N TYR A 213 -8.09 -22.32 -4.23
CA TYR A 213 -8.05 -21.16 -3.33
C TYR A 213 -7.13 -21.50 -2.13
N PRO A 214 -6.27 -20.60 -1.69
CA PRO A 214 -6.08 -19.20 -2.11
C PRO A 214 -5.20 -19.02 -3.36
N GLY A 215 -4.34 -19.97 -3.76
CA GLY A 215 -3.41 -19.92 -4.88
C GLY A 215 -2.06 -19.33 -4.56
N MET A 216 -1.96 -18.31 -3.72
CA MET A 216 -0.73 -17.80 -3.11
C MET A 216 -0.57 -18.34 -1.70
N LEU A 217 0.66 -18.31 -1.17
CA LEU A 217 0.94 -18.60 0.23
C LEU A 217 0.45 -17.45 1.12
N GLN A 218 0.09 -17.75 2.37
CA GLN A 218 -0.52 -16.78 3.29
C GLN A 218 0.35 -15.53 3.48
N TRP A 219 1.63 -15.69 3.78
CA TRP A 219 2.54 -14.55 3.98
C TRP A 219 2.57 -13.60 2.76
N ALA A 220 2.52 -14.16 1.54
CA ALA A 220 2.54 -13.37 0.32
C ALA A 220 1.22 -12.61 0.10
N THR A 221 0.08 -13.25 0.40
CA THR A 221 -1.21 -12.55 0.37
C THR A 221 -1.26 -11.42 1.37
N ASP A 222 -0.78 -11.63 2.60
CA ASP A 222 -0.79 -10.62 3.64
C ASP A 222 0.13 -9.44 3.29
N LEU A 223 1.36 -9.72 2.84
CA LEU A 223 2.32 -8.69 2.46
C LEU A 223 1.83 -7.88 1.26
N TYR A 224 1.32 -8.53 0.21
CA TYR A 224 0.91 -7.82 -1.01
C TYR A 224 -0.38 -7.02 -0.80
N ARG A 225 -1.28 -7.47 0.07
CA ARG A 225 -2.43 -6.67 0.53
C ARG A 225 -1.96 -5.42 1.28
N ALA A 226 -1.04 -5.59 2.22
CA ALA A 226 -0.47 -4.48 2.97
C ALA A 226 0.21 -3.45 2.04
N TRP A 227 1.06 -3.91 1.11
CA TRP A 227 1.72 -3.03 0.16
C TRP A 227 0.74 -2.34 -0.81
N SER A 228 -0.30 -3.05 -1.27
CA SER A 228 -1.37 -2.45 -2.08
C SER A 228 -2.14 -1.36 -1.34
N GLY A 229 -2.25 -1.45 -0.01
CA GLY A 229 -2.87 -0.44 0.84
C GLY A 229 -1.95 0.76 1.17
N GLN A 230 -0.66 0.48 1.34
CA GLN A 230 0.37 1.50 1.61
C GLN A 230 0.67 2.36 0.38
N ASP A 231 0.92 1.71 -0.75
CA ASP A 231 1.15 2.34 -2.04
C ASP A 231 -0.10 2.17 -2.92
N LYS A 232 -1.01 3.13 -2.80
CA LYS A 232 -2.30 3.13 -3.50
C LYS A 232 -2.09 3.31 -5.00
N ALA A 233 -2.99 2.72 -5.81
CA ALA A 233 -2.97 2.90 -7.27
C ALA A 233 -3.03 4.39 -7.62
N ASP A 234 -1.94 4.91 -8.14
CA ASP A 234 -1.78 6.30 -8.50
C ASP A 234 -2.22 6.59 -9.95
N SER A 235 -2.12 7.83 -10.38
CA SER A 235 -2.48 8.23 -11.74
C SER A 235 -1.63 7.56 -12.81
N LEU A 236 -0.37 7.24 -12.50
CA LEU A 236 0.56 6.58 -13.41
C LEU A 236 0.14 5.12 -13.63
N GLU A 237 -0.14 4.39 -12.56
CA GLU A 237 -0.59 3.01 -12.61
C GLU A 237 -1.98 2.90 -13.27
N VAL A 238 -2.91 3.79 -12.93
CA VAL A 238 -4.25 3.85 -13.56
C VAL A 238 -4.15 4.15 -15.06
N ALA A 239 -3.29 5.09 -15.46
CA ALA A 239 -3.05 5.38 -16.87
C ALA A 239 -2.46 4.17 -17.61
N ARG A 240 -1.51 3.46 -16.97
CA ARG A 240 -0.96 2.22 -17.48
C ARG A 240 -2.01 1.12 -17.65
N ASN A 241 -2.87 0.91 -16.66
CA ASN A 241 -3.97 -0.06 -16.75
C ASN A 241 -4.92 0.24 -17.91
N ASN A 242 -5.28 1.51 -18.11
CA ASN A 242 -6.08 1.94 -19.27
C ASN A 242 -5.36 1.72 -20.61
N ALA A 243 -4.06 2.00 -20.67
CA ALA A 243 -3.25 1.82 -21.87
C ALA A 243 -3.08 0.32 -22.23
N VAL A 244 -2.85 -0.53 -21.23
CA VAL A 244 -2.81 -1.99 -21.41
C VAL A 244 -4.16 -2.52 -21.89
N TYR A 245 -5.27 -2.04 -21.31
CA TYR A 245 -6.61 -2.40 -21.79
C TYR A 245 -6.80 -2.08 -23.28
N GLY A 246 -6.33 -0.94 -23.74
CA GLY A 246 -6.38 -0.58 -25.16
C GLY A 246 -5.55 -1.49 -26.08
N ILE A 247 -4.62 -2.26 -25.52
CA ILE A 247 -3.75 -3.20 -26.26
C ILE A 247 -4.22 -4.65 -26.09
N GLN A 248 -4.47 -5.08 -24.83
CA GLN A 248 -4.72 -6.47 -24.46
C GLN A 248 -6.21 -6.80 -24.31
N GLU A 249 -7.08 -5.81 -24.31
CA GLU A 249 -8.55 -5.93 -24.12
C GLU A 249 -8.97 -6.53 -22.76
N ASN A 250 -8.02 -6.63 -21.81
CA ASN A 250 -8.30 -7.00 -20.44
C ASN A 250 -7.71 -5.99 -19.46
N ARG A 251 -8.12 -6.06 -18.19
CA ARG A 251 -7.75 -5.09 -17.14
C ARG A 251 -7.14 -5.80 -15.93
N ASN A 252 -6.23 -5.12 -15.23
CA ASN A 252 -5.88 -5.51 -13.88
C ASN A 252 -6.94 -4.95 -12.92
N LEU A 253 -7.86 -5.81 -12.50
CA LEU A 253 -8.97 -5.41 -11.62
C LEU A 253 -8.52 -5.06 -10.19
N PHE A 254 -7.32 -5.44 -9.78
CA PHE A 254 -6.75 -4.99 -8.50
C PHE A 254 -6.29 -3.53 -8.54
N VAL A 255 -6.05 -2.98 -9.74
CA VAL A 255 -5.86 -1.54 -9.95
C VAL A 255 -7.22 -0.83 -10.02
N ASP A 256 -8.18 -1.40 -10.76
CA ASP A 256 -9.50 -0.80 -10.94
C ASP A 256 -10.31 -0.72 -9.65
N PHE A 257 -10.18 -1.74 -8.80
CA PHE A 257 -10.80 -1.85 -7.49
C PHE A 257 -9.73 -2.08 -6.42
N PRO A 258 -9.12 -1.05 -5.86
CA PRO A 258 -7.94 -1.14 -4.99
C PRO A 258 -8.10 -2.04 -3.77
N TYR A 259 -9.33 -2.22 -3.28
CA TYR A 259 -9.64 -3.12 -2.16
C TYR A 259 -10.16 -4.50 -2.58
N LEU A 260 -10.09 -4.85 -3.86
CA LEU A 260 -10.54 -6.16 -4.34
C LEU A 260 -9.79 -7.33 -3.68
N CYS A 261 -8.52 -7.13 -3.35
CA CYS A 261 -7.72 -8.12 -2.64
C CYS A 261 -8.31 -8.51 -1.27
N GLU A 262 -9.01 -7.58 -0.61
CA GLU A 262 -9.68 -7.85 0.67
C GLU A 262 -10.85 -8.80 0.51
N TYR A 263 -11.57 -8.74 -0.60
CA TYR A 263 -12.67 -9.66 -0.93
C TYR A 263 -12.17 -11.03 -1.37
N VAL A 264 -10.94 -11.10 -1.92
CA VAL A 264 -10.37 -12.39 -2.37
C VAL A 264 -9.61 -13.07 -1.24
N TRP A 265 -8.76 -12.35 -0.47
CA TRP A 265 -7.83 -12.96 0.49
C TRP A 265 -7.83 -12.29 1.87
N GLY A 266 -8.56 -11.20 2.07
CA GLY A 266 -8.46 -10.37 3.27
C GLY A 266 -9.73 -10.34 4.12
N ASP A 267 -9.93 -9.20 4.76
CA ASP A 267 -10.94 -9.05 5.82
C ASP A 267 -12.38 -9.04 5.29
N SER A 268 -12.57 -8.87 3.97
CA SER A 268 -13.88 -8.86 3.32
C SER A 268 -14.22 -10.16 2.58
N VAL A 269 -13.50 -11.27 2.84
CA VAL A 269 -13.70 -12.55 2.12
C VAL A 269 -15.11 -13.12 2.23
N ASP A 270 -15.83 -12.82 3.32
CA ASP A 270 -17.21 -13.26 3.54
C ASP A 270 -18.25 -12.25 3.01
N VAL A 271 -17.80 -11.09 2.52
CA VAL A 271 -18.66 -10.06 1.93
C VAL A 271 -18.78 -10.30 0.43
N ALA A 272 -20.02 -10.28 -0.08
CA ALA A 272 -20.26 -10.39 -1.52
C ALA A 272 -19.77 -9.14 -2.26
N PHE A 273 -18.93 -9.32 -3.28
CA PHE A 273 -18.42 -8.21 -4.08
C PHE A 273 -19.52 -7.59 -4.93
N ASP A 274 -19.61 -6.27 -4.94
CA ASP A 274 -20.53 -5.52 -5.82
C ASP A 274 -19.76 -4.43 -6.58
N PRO A 275 -19.44 -4.66 -7.86
CA PRO A 275 -18.66 -3.71 -8.67
C PRO A 275 -19.34 -2.35 -8.88
N ALA A 276 -20.65 -2.25 -8.70
CA ALA A 276 -21.37 -1.00 -8.83
C ALA A 276 -21.17 -0.08 -7.60
N ASN A 277 -20.94 -0.69 -6.42
CA ASN A 277 -20.80 0.02 -5.15
C ASN A 277 -19.36 0.01 -4.61
N ALA A 278 -18.50 -0.87 -5.09
CA ALA A 278 -17.09 -0.92 -4.71
C ALA A 278 -16.38 0.40 -5.02
N LEU A 279 -15.41 0.77 -4.16
CA LEU A 279 -14.51 1.88 -4.45
C LEU A 279 -13.67 1.54 -5.67
N SER A 280 -13.52 2.49 -6.59
CA SER A 280 -12.80 2.26 -7.84
C SER A 280 -11.89 3.41 -8.23
N THR A 281 -10.92 3.15 -9.09
CA THR A 281 -10.05 4.15 -9.73
C THR A 281 -10.68 4.77 -10.99
N ALA A 282 -11.96 4.54 -11.23
CA ALA A 282 -12.68 5.13 -12.34
C ALA A 282 -12.64 6.65 -12.29
N SER A 283 -12.53 7.29 -13.46
CA SER A 283 -12.30 8.74 -13.59
C SER A 283 -13.36 9.63 -12.95
N ASP A 284 -14.56 9.11 -12.73
CA ASP A 284 -15.70 9.77 -12.10
C ASP A 284 -15.99 9.25 -10.68
N ASP A 285 -15.11 8.44 -10.09
CA ASP A 285 -15.25 8.00 -8.71
C ASP A 285 -14.52 8.95 -7.74
N SER A 286 -15.20 10.03 -7.38
CA SER A 286 -14.65 11.04 -6.46
C SER A 286 -14.28 10.51 -5.06
N ARG A 287 -14.74 9.30 -4.70
CA ARG A 287 -14.43 8.68 -3.41
C ARG A 287 -12.97 8.20 -3.34
N TYR A 288 -12.38 7.85 -4.49
CA TYR A 288 -10.99 7.40 -4.54
C TYR A 288 -10.01 8.57 -4.35
N GLY A 289 -10.43 9.80 -4.65
CA GLY A 289 -9.59 10.98 -4.64
C GLY A 289 -8.59 10.99 -5.82
N SER A 290 -8.41 12.14 -6.44
CA SER A 290 -7.35 12.32 -7.44
C SER A 290 -6.01 12.44 -6.71
N TYR A 291 -5.31 11.33 -6.52
CA TYR A 291 -3.92 11.36 -6.15
C TYR A 291 -3.12 11.76 -7.40
N THR A 292 -2.64 12.98 -7.41
CA THR A 292 -1.60 13.45 -8.33
C THR A 292 -0.26 13.33 -7.60
N PRO A 293 0.60 12.33 -7.93
CA PRO A 293 1.97 12.39 -7.45
C PRO A 293 2.70 13.49 -8.23
N GLU A 294 3.08 14.57 -7.56
CA GLU A 294 4.21 15.36 -8.04
C GLU A 294 5.48 14.55 -7.78
N PRO A 295 6.43 14.53 -8.75
CA PRO A 295 7.74 13.94 -8.48
C PRO A 295 8.38 14.69 -7.32
N PRO A 296 9.06 14.04 -6.36
CA PRO A 296 9.68 14.70 -5.24
C PRO A 296 10.72 15.70 -5.74
N THR A 297 10.44 16.98 -5.57
CA THR A 297 11.43 18.04 -5.67
C THR A 297 12.30 17.93 -4.42
N PRO A 298 13.63 17.84 -4.52
CA PRO A 298 14.49 17.82 -3.35
C PRO A 298 14.30 19.12 -2.56
N GLY A 299 13.67 19.05 -1.39
CA GLY A 299 13.55 20.15 -0.45
C GLY A 299 12.16 20.58 0.00
N ASP A 300 11.09 19.91 -0.43
CA ASP A 300 9.74 20.28 0.04
C ASP A 300 9.18 19.21 1.01
N THR A 301 9.06 19.59 2.27
CA THR A 301 8.45 18.80 3.35
C THR A 301 6.93 18.93 3.29
N THR A 302 6.27 18.38 2.25
CA THR A 302 4.81 18.29 2.22
C THR A 302 4.36 16.97 2.85
N VAL A 303 3.49 17.07 3.84
CA VAL A 303 2.90 15.95 4.58
C VAL A 303 2.14 15.03 3.61
N VAL A 304 2.63 13.81 3.41
CA VAL A 304 2.01 12.78 2.58
C VAL A 304 0.67 12.35 3.20
N GLU A 305 -0.41 12.42 2.45
CA GLU A 305 -1.74 12.00 2.91
C GLU A 305 -1.76 10.47 3.12
N GLY A 306 -1.77 10.06 4.38
CA GLY A 306 -1.64 8.66 4.83
C GLY A 306 -0.55 8.46 5.86
N SER A 307 0.29 9.49 6.14
CA SER A 307 1.28 9.42 7.20
C SER A 307 0.64 9.61 8.58
N TYR A 308 1.10 8.80 9.53
CA TYR A 308 0.77 8.94 10.95
C TYR A 308 1.83 9.82 11.59
N VAL A 309 1.40 10.95 12.15
CA VAL A 309 2.30 11.90 12.81
C VAL A 309 2.20 11.70 14.30
N PHE A 310 3.33 11.49 14.95
CA PHE A 310 3.44 11.35 16.39
C PHE A 310 4.30 12.50 16.95
N ALA A 311 3.75 13.30 17.84
CA ALA A 311 4.47 14.38 18.49
C ALA A 311 5.08 13.93 19.83
N LYS A 312 6.31 14.35 20.10
CA LYS A 312 6.99 14.06 21.36
C LYS A 312 6.18 14.58 22.54
N LEU A 313 5.88 13.69 23.48
CA LEU A 313 5.13 14.04 24.67
C LEU A 313 6.09 14.66 25.69
N ALA A 314 5.99 15.96 25.88
CA ALA A 314 6.87 16.70 26.77
C ALA A 314 6.30 16.70 28.21
N GLN A 315 6.54 15.65 28.97
CA GLN A 315 6.15 15.54 30.39
C GLN A 315 4.62 15.61 30.68
N ALA A 316 3.78 15.58 29.63
CA ALA A 316 2.33 15.53 29.83
C ALA A 316 1.89 14.11 30.26
N PRO A 317 0.82 13.98 31.03
CA PRO A 317 0.27 12.65 31.36
C PRO A 317 -0.22 11.94 30.08
N VAL A 318 -0.10 10.61 30.07
CA VAL A 318 -0.74 9.80 29.03
C VAL A 318 -2.24 9.70 29.25
N GLU A 319 -2.99 9.46 28.18
CA GLU A 319 -4.45 9.39 28.20
C GLU A 319 -4.96 8.03 27.63
N ALA A 320 -6.02 7.49 28.22
CA ALA A 320 -6.69 6.31 27.67
C ALA A 320 -7.29 6.58 26.30
N GLY A 321 -7.27 5.57 25.43
CA GLY A 321 -7.78 5.64 24.06
C GLY A 321 -6.85 6.36 23.07
N LYS A 322 -5.73 6.90 23.54
CA LYS A 322 -4.68 7.50 22.69
C LYS A 322 -3.65 6.45 22.26
N ARG A 323 -2.96 6.73 21.16
CA ARG A 323 -1.90 5.87 20.64
C ARG A 323 -0.53 6.56 20.78
N TYR A 324 0.47 5.75 21.11
CA TYR A 324 1.81 6.21 21.41
C TYR A 324 2.86 5.35 20.72
N LEU A 325 3.96 5.99 20.26
CA LEU A 325 5.20 5.28 20.00
C LEU A 325 6.04 5.26 21.27
N ILE A 326 6.67 4.13 21.55
CA ILE A 326 7.67 3.94 22.61
C ILE A 326 9.03 4.03 21.92
N VAL A 327 9.80 5.09 22.19
CA VAL A 327 11.00 5.44 21.42
C VAL A 327 12.22 5.57 22.32
N ALA A 328 13.31 4.88 21.96
CA ALA A 328 14.61 5.04 22.59
C ALA A 328 15.53 5.99 21.84
N SER A 329 16.46 6.64 22.53
CA SER A 329 17.59 7.36 21.95
C SER A 329 18.89 6.63 22.26
N SER A 330 19.69 6.34 21.25
CA SER A 330 21.02 5.70 21.39
C SER A 330 21.94 6.17 20.27
N ALA A 331 23.13 6.64 20.62
CA ALA A 331 24.16 7.11 19.68
C ALA A 331 23.59 8.11 18.63
N ASP A 332 22.86 9.14 19.12
CA ASP A 332 22.23 10.22 18.32
C ASP A 332 21.18 9.73 17.30
N LYS A 333 20.67 8.51 17.48
CA LYS A 333 19.59 7.93 16.68
C LYS A 333 18.41 7.59 17.55
N LEU A 334 17.21 7.61 16.94
CA LEU A 334 15.98 7.21 17.58
C LEU A 334 15.52 5.84 17.04
N TYR A 335 14.91 5.08 17.94
CA TYR A 335 14.46 3.71 17.68
C TYR A 335 13.07 3.50 18.26
N ALA A 336 12.08 3.26 17.40
CA ALA A 336 10.70 2.95 17.82
C ALA A 336 10.53 1.46 18.11
N ALA A 337 9.84 1.15 19.20
CA ALA A 337 9.49 -0.22 19.58
C ALA A 337 8.43 -0.79 18.63
N LYS A 338 8.64 -2.05 18.22
CA LYS A 338 7.68 -2.81 17.41
C LYS A 338 6.93 -3.82 18.28
N PRO A 339 5.70 -4.19 17.92
CA PRO A 339 5.01 -5.31 18.55
C PRO A 339 5.85 -6.59 18.58
N VAL A 340 5.70 -7.39 19.63
CA VAL A 340 6.44 -8.66 19.76
C VAL A 340 6.18 -9.55 18.55
N SER A 341 7.25 -9.92 17.87
CA SER A 341 7.26 -10.94 16.81
C SER A 341 7.70 -12.28 17.40
N LEU A 342 6.82 -13.29 17.36
CA LEU A 342 7.10 -14.61 17.91
C LEU A 342 7.80 -15.50 16.89
N SER A 343 8.98 -16.01 17.23
CA SER A 343 9.64 -17.08 16.48
C SER A 343 8.89 -18.41 16.66
N SER A 344 9.01 -19.30 15.68
CA SER A 344 8.36 -20.63 15.74
C SER A 344 8.63 -21.37 17.07
N GLY A 345 7.57 -21.76 17.77
CA GLY A 345 7.64 -22.48 19.05
C GLY A 345 7.95 -21.60 20.27
N LYS A 346 7.99 -20.28 20.14
CA LYS A 346 8.14 -19.34 21.25
C LYS A 346 6.81 -18.70 21.59
N THR A 347 6.57 -18.48 22.88
CA THR A 347 5.38 -17.77 23.41
C THR A 347 5.72 -16.37 23.91
N PHE A 348 7.00 -15.99 23.92
CA PHE A 348 7.50 -14.73 24.43
C PHE A 348 8.53 -14.11 23.48
N GLY A 349 8.77 -12.81 23.61
CA GLY A 349 9.75 -12.07 22.83
C GLY A 349 10.08 -10.72 23.43
N TYR A 350 10.77 -9.89 22.65
CA TYR A 350 11.14 -8.52 23.00
C TYR A 350 10.48 -7.55 22.02
N LEU A 351 10.32 -6.29 22.42
CA LEU A 351 9.92 -5.25 21.49
C LEU A 351 11.18 -4.81 20.73
N TYR A 352 11.46 -5.47 19.62
CA TYR A 352 12.55 -5.07 18.72
C TYR A 352 12.27 -3.70 18.14
N THR A 353 13.28 -3.03 17.59
CA THR A 353 13.16 -1.63 17.20
C THR A 353 13.57 -1.39 15.77
N ASP A 354 12.90 -0.42 15.13
CA ASP A 354 13.33 0.19 13.87
C ASP A 354 13.80 1.63 14.10
N GLY A 355 14.77 2.06 13.26
CA GLY A 355 15.24 3.45 13.29
C GLY A 355 14.15 4.40 12.80
N VAL A 356 13.96 5.50 13.51
CA VAL A 356 13.01 6.57 13.14
C VAL A 356 13.71 7.93 13.18
N MET A 357 13.17 8.90 12.45
CA MET A 357 13.67 10.28 12.47
C MET A 357 12.67 11.19 13.16
N ASP A 358 13.22 12.06 14.04
CA ASP A 358 12.46 13.13 14.66
C ASP A 358 12.76 14.45 13.92
N GLU A 359 11.73 15.05 13.36
CA GLU A 359 11.80 16.38 12.76
C GLU A 359 11.01 17.37 13.63
N ASN A 360 11.72 18.21 14.33
CA ASN A 360 11.14 19.24 15.22
C ASN A 360 10.17 18.67 16.30
N GLY A 361 10.53 17.56 16.93
CA GLY A 361 9.71 16.93 17.95
C GLY A 361 8.60 16.05 17.40
N LYS A 362 8.65 15.68 16.11
CA LYS A 362 7.65 14.84 15.46
C LYS A 362 8.30 13.67 14.71
N ILE A 363 7.69 12.51 14.83
CA ILE A 363 8.02 11.32 14.04
C ILE A 363 6.86 11.09 13.07
N THR A 364 7.18 10.93 11.79
CA THR A 364 6.18 10.61 10.76
C THR A 364 6.42 9.19 10.26
N LEU A 365 5.40 8.36 10.33
CA LEU A 365 5.44 6.97 9.88
C LEU A 365 4.43 6.74 8.74
N SER A 366 4.76 5.87 7.82
CA SER A 366 3.85 5.43 6.74
C SER A 366 2.77 4.46 7.23
N SER A 367 2.94 3.87 8.43
CA SER A 367 1.96 3.00 9.06
C SER A 367 1.93 3.23 10.57
N ASP A 368 0.82 2.85 11.21
CA ASP A 368 0.65 2.91 12.66
C ASP A 368 0.90 1.58 13.36
N ASN A 369 1.49 0.61 12.65
CA ASN A 369 1.71 -0.75 13.16
C ASN A 369 2.60 -0.80 14.41
N ASP A 370 3.47 0.20 14.59
CA ASP A 370 4.36 0.29 15.75
C ASP A 370 3.76 1.13 16.90
N ALA A 371 2.53 1.62 16.74
CA ALA A 371 1.84 2.37 17.78
C ALA A 371 1.09 1.45 18.74
N TYR A 372 1.15 1.82 20.02
CA TYR A 372 0.46 1.14 21.11
C TYR A 372 -0.71 1.99 21.59
N THR A 373 -1.87 1.37 21.74
CA THR A 373 -3.04 2.01 22.34
C THR A 373 -3.02 1.77 23.85
N LEU A 374 -3.24 2.82 24.64
CA LEU A 374 -3.44 2.70 26.09
C LEU A 374 -4.92 2.53 26.38
N GLU A 375 -5.31 1.40 26.96
CA GLU A 375 -6.67 1.16 27.44
C GLU A 375 -6.71 1.32 28.97
N GLU A 376 -7.76 1.93 29.49
CA GLU A 376 -7.88 2.22 30.91
C GLU A 376 -7.94 0.93 31.75
N ALA A 377 -7.16 0.91 32.83
CA ALA A 377 -7.15 -0.17 33.80
C ALA A 377 -7.19 0.40 35.23
N ASN A 378 -7.57 -0.40 36.18
CA ASN A 378 -7.55 0.02 37.60
C ASN A 378 -6.09 0.22 38.06
N GLY A 379 -5.68 1.45 38.27
CA GLY A 379 -4.34 1.81 38.73
C GLY A 379 -3.32 2.09 37.60
N GLY A 380 -3.74 2.09 36.32
CA GLY A 380 -2.85 2.35 35.19
C GLY A 380 -3.50 2.10 33.85
N PHE A 381 -2.75 1.47 32.93
CA PHE A 381 -3.23 1.20 31.58
C PHE A 381 -2.83 -0.20 31.11
N TYR A 382 -3.65 -0.82 30.31
CA TYR A 382 -3.23 -1.92 29.46
C TYR A 382 -2.51 -1.40 28.23
N LEU A 383 -1.38 -2.01 27.89
CA LEU A 383 -0.62 -1.69 26.68
C LEU A 383 -1.05 -2.63 25.56
N LYS A 384 -1.78 -2.11 24.57
CA LYS A 384 -2.33 -2.88 23.46
C LYS A 384 -1.60 -2.55 22.16
N ASP A 385 -1.11 -3.57 21.46
CA ASP A 385 -0.44 -3.40 20.18
C ASP A 385 -1.42 -3.30 18.98
N SER A 386 -0.90 -3.03 17.79
CA SER A 386 -1.66 -2.92 16.55
C SER A 386 -2.33 -4.24 16.10
N GLN A 387 -1.90 -5.37 16.67
CA GLN A 387 -2.51 -6.69 16.44
C GLN A 387 -3.61 -7.02 17.46
N GLY A 388 -3.93 -6.07 18.35
CA GLY A 388 -4.97 -6.23 19.38
C GLY A 388 -4.53 -7.06 20.58
N ARG A 389 -3.22 -7.29 20.75
CA ARG A 389 -2.68 -8.08 21.86
C ARG A 389 -2.20 -7.16 22.98
N TYR A 390 -2.28 -7.67 24.21
CA TYR A 390 -1.73 -7.08 25.42
C TYR A 390 -0.46 -7.83 25.81
N TYR A 391 0.26 -7.33 26.82
CA TYR A 391 1.51 -7.92 27.27
C TYR A 391 1.50 -8.18 28.76
N TYR A 392 2.14 -9.30 29.13
CA TYR A 392 2.49 -9.58 30.51
C TYR A 392 3.90 -10.14 30.59
N GLN A 393 4.49 -10.10 31.78
CA GLN A 393 5.77 -10.70 32.08
C GLN A 393 5.57 -12.01 32.83
N ASP A 394 6.20 -13.08 32.35
CA ASP A 394 6.19 -14.38 33.01
C ASP A 394 7.45 -14.55 33.88
N GLY A 395 7.26 -14.58 35.19
CA GLY A 395 8.32 -14.75 36.17
C GLY A 395 9.38 -13.61 36.13
N ASP A 396 10.66 -13.96 36.34
CA ASP A 396 11.79 -13.01 36.42
C ASP A 396 12.46 -12.72 35.05
N TYR A 397 11.82 -13.10 33.95
CA TYR A 397 12.35 -12.87 32.61
C TYR A 397 12.16 -11.41 32.18
N THR A 398 13.04 -10.92 31.31
CA THR A 398 12.95 -9.55 30.77
C THR A 398 12.14 -9.45 29.47
N SER A 399 11.60 -10.56 29.00
CA SER A 399 10.76 -10.67 27.80
C SER A 399 9.30 -10.38 28.09
N PHE A 400 8.54 -10.09 27.05
CA PHE A 400 7.10 -9.94 27.08
C PHE A 400 6.41 -11.16 26.51
N THR A 401 5.31 -11.58 27.10
CA THR A 401 4.41 -12.58 26.55
C THR A 401 3.14 -11.88 26.04
N PRO A 402 2.87 -11.92 24.72
CA PRO A 402 1.65 -11.34 24.18
C PRO A 402 0.44 -12.23 24.48
N THR A 403 -0.68 -11.61 24.86
CA THR A 403 -1.96 -12.26 25.15
C THR A 403 -3.14 -11.50 24.55
N THR A 404 -4.24 -12.18 24.24
CA THR A 404 -5.53 -11.56 23.88
C THR A 404 -6.49 -11.48 25.06
N SER A 405 -6.09 -12.02 26.23
CA SER A 405 -6.88 -12.04 27.46
C SER A 405 -6.48 -10.88 28.37
N LEU A 406 -7.43 -10.01 28.70
CA LEU A 406 -7.21 -8.91 29.64
C LEU A 406 -6.92 -9.40 31.06
N SER A 407 -7.43 -10.57 31.46
CA SER A 407 -7.18 -11.14 32.78
C SER A 407 -5.73 -11.57 33.01
N ASP A 408 -4.98 -11.77 31.91
CA ASP A 408 -3.61 -12.23 31.96
C ASP A 408 -2.63 -11.06 31.69
N ALA A 409 -3.15 -9.90 31.26
CA ALA A 409 -2.34 -8.74 30.87
C ALA A 409 -1.87 -7.95 32.09
N ASP A 410 -0.61 -7.50 32.08
CA ASP A 410 -0.09 -6.57 33.08
C ASP A 410 -0.72 -5.19 32.94
N VAL A 411 -0.89 -4.53 34.10
CA VAL A 411 -1.26 -3.11 34.18
C VAL A 411 0.04 -2.29 34.26
N TRP A 412 0.13 -1.26 33.46
CA TRP A 412 1.30 -0.41 33.33
C TRP A 412 1.04 0.99 33.88
N GLU A 413 1.88 1.44 34.82
CA GLU A 413 1.91 2.80 35.33
C GLU A 413 2.87 3.64 34.46
N PHE A 414 2.46 4.85 34.09
CA PHE A 414 3.27 5.78 33.30
C PHE A 414 3.58 7.02 34.11
N ALA A 415 4.86 7.34 34.27
CA ALA A 415 5.32 8.53 34.95
C ALA A 415 6.31 9.31 34.07
N ALA A 416 6.05 10.61 33.87
CA ALA A 416 6.94 11.48 33.14
C ALA A 416 8.15 11.86 34.01
N ASN A 417 9.36 11.88 33.43
CA ASN A 417 10.60 12.24 34.08
C ASN A 417 11.03 13.66 33.66
N SER A 418 11.85 14.30 34.48
CA SER A 418 12.33 15.68 34.24
C SER A 418 13.20 15.84 32.97
N ASP A 419 13.76 14.75 32.45
CA ASP A 419 14.55 14.70 31.20
C ASP A 419 13.70 14.44 29.95
N GLY A 420 12.37 14.34 30.12
CA GLY A 420 11.41 14.09 29.05
C GLY A 420 11.23 12.61 28.70
N THR A 421 11.93 11.71 29.39
CA THR A 421 11.67 10.26 29.28
C THR A 421 10.46 9.87 30.13
N TYR A 422 10.00 8.61 29.98
CA TYR A 422 8.92 8.04 30.75
C TYR A 422 9.37 6.76 31.46
N THR A 423 8.99 6.63 32.73
CA THR A 423 9.03 5.36 33.43
C THR A 423 7.71 4.63 33.15
N ILE A 424 7.80 3.50 32.48
CA ILE A 424 6.67 2.61 32.19
C ILE A 424 6.87 1.36 33.07
N LYS A 425 6.08 1.27 34.13
CA LYS A 425 6.30 0.28 35.19
C LYS A 425 5.11 -0.70 35.28
N ALA A 426 5.38 -1.99 35.31
CA ALA A 426 4.36 -2.99 35.58
C ALA A 426 3.92 -2.87 37.06
N SER A 427 2.61 -2.74 37.29
CA SER A 427 2.06 -2.51 38.64
C SER A 427 2.32 -3.69 39.59
N ASP A 428 2.28 -4.92 39.11
CA ASP A 428 2.44 -6.11 39.93
C ASP A 428 3.91 -6.43 40.27
N SER A 429 4.80 -6.42 39.26
CA SER A 429 6.21 -6.78 39.43
C SER A 429 7.09 -5.60 39.82
N GLY A 430 6.66 -4.38 39.54
CA GLY A 430 7.47 -3.18 39.66
C GLY A 430 8.60 -3.06 38.63
N ASN A 431 8.65 -3.97 37.64
CA ASN A 431 9.65 -3.94 36.59
C ASN A 431 9.36 -2.81 35.57
N VAL A 432 10.40 -2.32 34.90
CA VAL A 432 10.33 -1.13 34.06
C VAL A 432 10.68 -1.47 32.62
N ILE A 433 9.89 -0.97 31.67
CA ILE A 433 10.20 -1.07 30.25
C ILE A 433 11.40 -0.15 29.95
N MET A 434 12.50 -0.73 29.51
CA MET A 434 13.73 -0.01 29.16
C MET A 434 14.32 -0.56 27.86
N TYR A 435 15.08 0.27 27.18
CA TYR A 435 15.79 -0.09 25.94
C TYR A 435 17.22 -0.52 26.24
N SER A 436 17.59 -1.67 25.67
CA SER A 436 18.98 -2.17 25.67
C SER A 436 19.64 -1.86 24.32
N SER A 437 20.68 -1.04 24.33
CA SER A 437 21.46 -0.73 23.12
C SER A 437 22.24 -1.96 22.60
N GLU A 438 22.63 -2.86 23.48
CA GLU A 438 23.31 -4.12 23.13
C GLU A 438 22.39 -5.03 22.28
N HIS A 439 21.12 -5.14 22.69
CA HIS A 439 20.16 -6.04 22.03
C HIS A 439 19.25 -5.33 21.02
N ARG A 440 19.31 -4.00 20.93
CA ARG A 440 18.42 -3.16 20.08
C ARG A 440 16.96 -3.50 20.25
N SER A 441 16.54 -3.64 21.51
CA SER A 441 15.17 -4.00 21.87
C SER A 441 14.79 -3.45 23.22
N PHE A 442 13.48 -3.28 23.44
CA PHE A 442 12.94 -3.05 24.77
C PHE A 442 12.66 -4.37 25.47
N GLY A 443 12.92 -4.39 26.75
CA GLY A 443 12.56 -5.46 27.69
C GLY A 443 11.94 -4.86 28.96
N ASN A 444 11.41 -5.72 29.83
CA ASN A 444 10.85 -5.36 31.12
C ASN A 444 11.84 -5.73 32.23
N TYR A 445 12.53 -4.75 32.82
CA TYR A 445 13.68 -4.95 33.68
C TYR A 445 13.39 -4.70 35.16
N GLY A 446 13.67 -5.68 36.02
CA GLY A 446 13.67 -5.51 37.46
C GLY A 446 14.81 -4.64 37.97
N ALA A 447 14.72 -4.12 39.19
CA ALA A 447 15.64 -3.14 39.77
C ALA A 447 17.14 -3.52 39.66
N GLY A 448 17.48 -4.80 39.77
CA GLY A 448 18.86 -5.28 39.63
C GLY A 448 19.37 -5.50 38.21
N LYS A 449 18.56 -5.20 37.16
CA LYS A 449 18.87 -5.43 35.74
C LYS A 449 18.74 -4.17 34.89
N GLN A 450 18.67 -3.00 35.51
CA GLN A 450 18.41 -1.72 34.83
C GLN A 450 19.68 -1.01 34.35
N ASP A 451 20.84 -1.35 34.92
CA ASP A 451 22.12 -0.72 34.60
C ASP A 451 22.48 -0.88 33.11
N GLY A 452 22.86 0.21 32.46
CA GLY A 452 23.21 0.25 31.06
C GLY A 452 22.03 0.33 30.09
N ASN A 453 20.79 0.26 30.58
CA ASN A 453 19.58 0.42 29.80
C ASN A 453 19.00 1.84 29.94
N THR A 454 18.21 2.29 28.96
CA THR A 454 17.66 3.65 28.92
C THR A 454 16.13 3.65 28.95
N LEU A 455 15.55 4.66 29.60
CA LEU A 455 14.12 4.89 29.61
C LEU A 455 13.63 5.43 28.26
N PRO A 456 12.40 5.11 27.83
CA PRO A 456 11.84 5.58 26.57
C PRO A 456 11.34 7.02 26.65
N TYR A 457 11.30 7.66 25.47
CA TYR A 457 10.40 8.79 25.17
C TYR A 457 9.07 8.24 24.66
N LEU A 458 8.01 9.01 24.86
CA LEU A 458 6.70 8.76 24.25
C LEU A 458 6.41 9.83 23.20
N TYR A 459 5.84 9.38 22.09
CA TYR A 459 5.32 10.25 21.04
C TYR A 459 3.85 9.93 20.85
N GLU A 460 2.98 10.92 21.08
CA GLU A 460 1.52 10.77 20.97
C GLU A 460 1.07 10.99 19.52
N GLU A 461 0.21 10.11 19.03
CA GLU A 461 -0.41 10.29 17.74
C GLU A 461 -1.20 11.60 17.68
N GLN A 462 -0.88 12.41 16.70
CA GLN A 462 -1.64 13.61 16.41
C GLN A 462 -2.86 13.22 15.60
N LYS A 463 -4.04 13.54 16.09
CA LYS A 463 -5.25 13.38 15.30
C LYS A 463 -5.04 14.13 13.98
N LYS A 464 -5.24 13.45 12.88
CA LYS A 464 -5.35 14.09 11.59
C LYS A 464 -6.43 15.15 11.75
N GLU A 465 -6.04 16.41 11.80
CA GLU A 465 -7.00 17.47 11.58
C GLU A 465 -7.48 17.26 10.14
N THR A 466 -8.65 16.67 10.00
CA THR A 466 -9.44 16.78 8.77
C THR A 466 -9.98 18.20 8.70
N GLY A 467 -9.08 19.15 8.86
CA GLY A 467 -9.30 20.55 8.57
C GLY A 467 -9.24 20.68 7.06
N ILE A 468 -10.37 20.82 6.43
CA ILE A 468 -10.42 21.90 5.44
C ILE A 468 -9.83 23.08 6.21
N ASP A 469 -8.61 23.49 5.88
CA ASP A 469 -8.15 24.83 6.18
C ASP A 469 -9.22 25.75 5.58
N ILE A 470 -10.14 26.16 6.43
CA ILE A 470 -10.90 27.36 6.15
C ILE A 470 -9.80 28.42 6.16
N PRO A 471 -9.41 28.99 5.01
CA PRO A 471 -8.44 30.07 4.98
C PRO A 471 -8.90 31.05 6.03
N ALA A 472 -8.00 31.47 6.91
CA ALA A 472 -8.30 32.42 7.97
C ALA A 472 -9.24 33.44 7.37
N VAL A 473 -10.45 33.53 7.92
CA VAL A 473 -11.50 34.40 7.41
C VAL A 473 -10.86 35.77 7.38
N CYS A 474 -10.36 36.20 6.21
CA CYS A 474 -10.30 37.59 5.92
C CYS A 474 -11.72 38.05 6.25
N GLU A 475 -11.85 38.95 7.22
CA GLU A 475 -13.15 39.59 7.52
C GLU A 475 -13.72 40.06 6.19
N ALA A 476 -14.47 39.15 5.53
CA ALA A 476 -15.17 39.45 4.31
C ALA A 476 -16.20 40.49 4.72
N SER A 477 -16.08 41.65 4.15
CA SER A 477 -17.06 42.74 4.33
C SER A 477 -18.43 42.10 4.28
N SER A 478 -19.25 42.33 5.29
CA SER A 478 -20.55 41.70 5.57
C SER A 478 -21.61 41.79 4.46
N HIS A 479 -21.23 42.17 3.26
CA HIS A 479 -22.12 42.53 2.15
C HIS A 479 -22.02 41.60 0.92
N GLU A 480 -21.05 40.74 0.82
CA GLU A 480 -20.92 39.85 -0.35
C GLU A 480 -21.81 38.62 -0.26
N VAL A 481 -22.50 38.32 -1.37
CA VAL A 481 -23.47 37.23 -1.48
C VAL A 481 -22.93 36.18 -2.44
N TYR A 482 -23.06 34.90 -2.06
CA TYR A 482 -22.62 33.76 -2.84
C TYR A 482 -23.74 32.75 -3.05
N THR A 483 -23.73 32.03 -4.17
CA THR A 483 -24.59 30.86 -4.36
C THR A 483 -24.09 29.70 -3.47
N LEU A 484 -24.84 28.61 -3.35
CA LEU A 484 -24.41 27.39 -2.65
C LEU A 484 -23.19 26.71 -3.30
N GLN A 485 -22.90 27.02 -4.56
CA GLN A 485 -21.74 26.55 -5.31
C GLN A 485 -20.51 27.47 -5.16
N GLY A 486 -20.58 28.49 -4.26
CA GLY A 486 -19.47 29.40 -4.00
C GLY A 486 -19.30 30.51 -5.05
N VAL A 487 -20.21 30.66 -6.01
CA VAL A 487 -20.13 31.71 -7.01
C VAL A 487 -20.62 33.03 -6.40
N ARG A 488 -19.79 34.08 -6.46
CA ARG A 488 -20.14 35.43 -6.00
C ARG A 488 -21.24 36.03 -6.88
N VAL A 489 -22.28 36.53 -6.27
CA VAL A 489 -23.38 37.26 -6.93
C VAL A 489 -23.53 38.63 -6.29
N GLY A 490 -23.74 39.68 -7.09
CA GLY A 490 -23.94 41.04 -6.56
C GLY A 490 -25.23 41.10 -5.76
N LYS A 491 -26.38 41.26 -6.42
CA LYS A 491 -27.71 41.19 -5.81
C LYS A 491 -28.42 39.94 -6.34
N PRO A 492 -28.89 39.02 -5.48
CA PRO A 492 -29.66 37.87 -5.96
C PRO A 492 -30.94 38.31 -6.61
N THR A 493 -31.13 37.96 -7.86
CA THR A 493 -32.34 38.32 -8.65
C THR A 493 -33.24 37.13 -8.96
N ARG A 494 -32.80 35.93 -8.58
CA ARG A 494 -33.58 34.69 -8.77
C ARG A 494 -33.93 34.05 -7.43
N PRO A 495 -35.12 33.43 -7.30
CA PRO A 495 -35.45 32.65 -6.12
C PRO A 495 -34.42 31.56 -5.87
N GLY A 496 -33.96 31.37 -4.63
CA GLY A 496 -32.96 30.38 -4.27
C GLY A 496 -32.35 30.61 -2.90
N ILE A 497 -31.45 29.69 -2.52
CA ILE A 497 -30.69 29.79 -1.27
C ILE A 497 -29.30 30.39 -1.58
N TYR A 498 -28.93 31.39 -0.81
CA TYR A 498 -27.69 32.14 -0.93
C TYR A 498 -26.94 32.19 0.41
N ILE A 499 -25.67 32.54 0.39
CA ILE A 499 -24.82 32.71 1.57
C ILE A 499 -24.36 34.17 1.63
N ARG A 500 -24.51 34.81 2.79
CA ARG A 500 -23.96 36.14 3.09
C ARG A 500 -23.44 36.17 4.51
N GLY A 501 -22.16 36.60 4.69
CA GLY A 501 -21.52 36.60 5.99
C GLY A 501 -21.53 35.22 6.68
N GLY A 502 -21.29 34.14 5.92
CA GLY A 502 -21.32 32.77 6.42
C GLY A 502 -22.70 32.18 6.74
N LYS A 503 -23.78 32.91 6.57
CA LYS A 503 -25.16 32.48 6.88
C LYS A 503 -25.99 32.28 5.62
N LYS A 504 -26.74 31.17 5.58
CA LYS A 504 -27.72 30.90 4.48
C LYS A 504 -28.97 31.77 4.63
N PHE A 505 -29.45 32.30 3.52
CA PHE A 505 -30.75 32.98 3.44
C PHE A 505 -31.47 32.62 2.16
N VAL A 506 -32.79 32.77 2.15
CA VAL A 506 -33.66 32.44 1.00
C VAL A 506 -34.12 33.72 0.32
N VAL A 507 -33.96 33.77 -0.98
CA VAL A 507 -34.61 34.78 -1.85
C VAL A 507 -35.83 34.09 -2.46
N LYS A 508 -37.01 34.69 -2.27
CA LYS A 508 -38.29 34.20 -2.80
C LYS A 508 -38.57 34.79 -4.17
#